data_9146a9e2cb1bfd7e0c08446b65665c63
#
_entry.id   9146a9e2cb1bfd7e0c08446b65665c63
#
_cell.length_a   1.000
_cell.length_b   1.000
_cell.length_c   1.000
_cell.angle_alpha   90.00
_cell.angle_beta   90.00
_cell.angle_gamma   90.00
#
_symmetry.space_group_name_H-M   'P 1'
#
loop_
_entity.id
_entity.type
_entity.pdbx_description
1 polymer ?
#
loop_
_entity_poly.entity_id
_entity_poly.type
_entity_poly.pdbx_seq_one_letter_code
_entity_poly.pdbx_strand_id
1 'polypeptide(L)'
;MQQEEQNLYKEVDIRANKIKELKNIIDYNTTIEQVVGYIVDDELPRICKVDVQNTRKIKALINILAISVPYEIDVKRLSIQSALQRTTVLEYFNYLNKAKILNLLYSDYYNAKKMQKPDKILMDNSNMLYALASQPVNIGTVRETFAVNQLSRSHLVEYAKTGGDLRVDGKYVFEIGGADKDFAQIADMPDSYILADDIEYPSGNKLPLWIIGFLY
;
A
#
# COMPACT_ATOMS: atom_id res chain seq x y z
N MET A 1 -11.49 7.68 49.60
CA MET A 1 -11.06 6.25 49.63
C MET A 1 -11.82 5.41 48.61
N GLN A 2 -13.13 5.13 48.76
CA GLN A 2 -13.87 4.28 47.77
C GLN A 2 -13.87 4.80 46.34
N GLN A 3 -13.93 6.09 46.11
CA GLN A 3 -13.91 6.70 44.79
C GLN A 3 -12.51 6.63 44.13
N GLU A 4 -11.47 6.75 44.92
CA GLU A 4 -10.07 6.63 44.45
C GLU A 4 -9.72 5.21 44.08
N GLU A 5 -10.17 4.21 44.87
CA GLU A 5 -10.04 2.81 44.53
C GLU A 5 -10.78 2.45 43.22
N GLN A 6 -12.01 2.92 43.04
CA GLN A 6 -12.77 2.67 41.80
C GLN A 6 -12.11 3.31 40.58
N ASN A 7 -11.51 4.48 40.71
CA ASN A 7 -10.76 5.11 39.63
C ASN A 7 -9.47 4.32 39.29
N LEU A 8 -8.77 3.81 40.31
CA LEU A 8 -7.58 3.00 40.11
C LEU A 8 -7.89 1.69 39.38
N TYR A 9 -8.98 1.00 39.73
CA TYR A 9 -9.42 -0.21 39.03
C TYR A 9 -9.77 0.05 37.57
N LYS A 10 -10.46 1.16 37.26
CA LYS A 10 -10.73 1.57 35.88
C LYS A 10 -9.47 1.83 35.07
N GLU A 11 -8.49 2.51 35.65
CA GLU A 11 -7.21 2.73 34.97
C GLU A 11 -6.44 1.44 34.68
N VAL A 12 -6.46 0.50 35.61
CA VAL A 12 -5.82 -0.82 35.46
C VAL A 12 -6.49 -1.61 34.34
N ASP A 13 -7.83 -1.63 34.28
CA ASP A 13 -8.58 -2.30 33.22
C ASP A 13 -8.34 -1.70 31.85
N ILE A 14 -8.29 -0.37 31.73
CA ILE A 14 -7.96 0.32 30.47
C ILE A 14 -6.57 -0.06 30.00
N ARG A 15 -5.57 -0.09 30.89
CA ARG A 15 -4.19 -0.47 30.54
C ARG A 15 -4.10 -1.93 30.15
N ALA A 16 -4.78 -2.83 30.86
CA ALA A 16 -4.82 -4.27 30.54
C ALA A 16 -5.44 -4.53 29.17
N ASN A 17 -6.55 -3.88 28.82
CA ASN A 17 -7.18 -3.97 27.52
C ASN A 17 -6.29 -3.44 26.41
N LYS A 18 -5.62 -2.30 26.61
CA LYS A 18 -4.68 -1.75 25.64
C LYS A 18 -3.48 -2.65 25.39
N ILE A 19 -2.95 -3.32 26.44
CA ILE A 19 -1.87 -4.32 26.28
C ILE A 19 -2.37 -5.51 25.47
N LYS A 20 -3.60 -5.99 25.71
CA LYS A 20 -4.20 -7.09 24.96
C LYS A 20 -4.40 -6.74 23.48
N GLU A 21 -4.88 -5.52 23.19
CA GLU A 21 -5.02 -5.01 21.81
C GLU A 21 -3.66 -4.95 21.09
N LEU A 22 -2.64 -4.40 21.76
CA LEU A 22 -1.28 -4.35 21.20
C LEU A 22 -0.72 -5.74 20.90
N LYS A 23 -0.96 -6.72 21.78
CA LYS A 23 -0.55 -8.10 21.55
C LYS A 23 -1.25 -8.68 20.31
N ASN A 24 -2.55 -8.47 20.17
CA ASN A 24 -3.31 -8.92 19.01
C ASN A 24 -2.80 -8.33 17.70
N ILE A 25 -2.41 -7.05 17.68
CA ILE A 25 -1.82 -6.39 16.51
C ILE A 25 -0.46 -7.00 16.17
N ILE A 26 0.39 -7.26 17.17
CA ILE A 26 1.70 -7.90 16.97
C ILE A 26 1.53 -9.31 16.41
N ASP A 27 0.64 -10.12 16.96
CA ASP A 27 0.35 -11.48 16.50
C ASP A 27 -0.19 -11.46 15.05
N TYR A 28 -1.04 -10.49 14.72
CA TYR A 28 -1.58 -10.30 13.38
C TYR A 28 -0.48 -9.93 12.37
N ASN A 29 0.36 -8.93 12.68
CA ASN A 29 1.47 -8.53 11.82
C ASN A 29 2.46 -9.68 11.61
N THR A 30 2.80 -10.42 12.67
CA THR A 30 3.66 -11.60 12.59
C THR A 30 3.06 -12.66 11.65
N THR A 31 1.75 -12.86 11.69
CA THR A 31 1.08 -13.79 10.76
C THR A 31 1.22 -13.33 9.31
N ILE A 32 1.05 -12.04 9.02
CA ILE A 32 1.26 -11.48 7.67
C ILE A 32 2.71 -11.67 7.21
N GLU A 33 3.68 -11.38 8.07
CA GLU A 33 5.11 -11.60 7.77
C GLU A 33 5.40 -13.07 7.44
N GLN A 34 4.83 -14.01 8.19
CA GLN A 34 4.97 -15.45 7.94
C GLN A 34 4.36 -15.86 6.61
N VAL A 35 3.17 -15.35 6.26
CA VAL A 35 2.52 -15.62 4.97
C VAL A 35 3.36 -15.09 3.82
N VAL A 36 3.83 -13.85 3.90
CA VAL A 36 4.72 -13.26 2.88
C VAL A 36 6.04 -14.04 2.81
N GLY A 37 6.59 -14.44 3.96
CA GLY A 37 7.77 -15.29 4.03
C GLY A 37 7.58 -16.62 3.30
N TYR A 38 6.46 -17.30 3.53
CA TYR A 38 6.12 -18.56 2.85
C TYR A 38 5.99 -18.38 1.33
N ILE A 39 5.30 -17.33 0.88
CA ILE A 39 5.19 -17.03 -0.55
C ILE A 39 6.57 -16.86 -1.19
N VAL A 40 7.46 -16.11 -0.55
CA VAL A 40 8.81 -15.81 -1.08
C VAL A 40 9.73 -17.03 -1.03
N ASP A 41 9.71 -17.80 0.06
CA ASP A 41 10.66 -18.90 0.26
C ASP A 41 10.25 -20.18 -0.44
N ASP A 42 8.94 -20.41 -0.64
CA ASP A 42 8.40 -21.67 -1.12
C ASP A 42 7.64 -21.54 -2.45
N GLU A 43 6.66 -20.64 -2.56
CA GLU A 43 5.83 -20.54 -3.76
C GLU A 43 6.55 -19.92 -4.96
N LEU A 44 7.26 -18.79 -4.76
CA LEU A 44 7.98 -18.12 -5.85
C LEU A 44 9.07 -19.02 -6.50
N PRO A 45 9.91 -19.74 -5.74
CA PRO A 45 10.84 -20.70 -6.33
C PRO A 45 10.15 -21.78 -7.18
N ARG A 46 9.02 -22.32 -6.72
CA ARG A 46 8.30 -23.37 -7.43
C ARG A 46 7.59 -22.87 -8.70
N ILE A 47 6.91 -21.73 -8.61
CA ILE A 47 6.03 -21.23 -9.68
C ILE A 47 6.81 -20.40 -10.70
N CYS A 48 7.70 -19.53 -10.22
CA CYS A 48 8.44 -18.56 -11.04
C CYS A 48 9.86 -18.98 -11.36
N LYS A 49 10.29 -20.17 -10.89
CA LYS A 49 11.66 -20.70 -11.05
C LYS A 49 12.72 -19.72 -10.50
N VAL A 50 12.39 -19.05 -9.42
CA VAL A 50 13.32 -18.17 -8.70
C VAL A 50 14.35 -19.05 -7.98
N ASP A 51 15.63 -18.72 -8.13
CA ASP A 51 16.68 -19.40 -7.39
C ASP A 51 16.48 -19.15 -5.88
N VAL A 52 16.50 -20.23 -5.09
CA VAL A 52 16.36 -20.18 -3.61
C VAL A 52 17.37 -19.23 -2.97
N GLN A 53 18.56 -19.10 -3.55
CA GLN A 53 19.59 -18.15 -3.06
C GLN A 53 19.13 -16.68 -3.20
N ASN A 54 18.19 -16.38 -4.07
CA ASN A 54 17.67 -15.03 -4.28
C ASN A 54 16.49 -14.67 -3.37
N THR A 55 15.91 -15.62 -2.63
CA THR A 55 14.76 -15.33 -1.75
C THR A 55 15.11 -14.28 -0.69
N ARG A 56 16.32 -14.31 -0.14
CA ARG A 56 16.81 -13.27 0.79
C ARG A 56 16.86 -11.89 0.15
N LYS A 57 17.26 -11.80 -1.12
CA LYS A 57 17.32 -10.53 -1.86
C LYS A 57 15.92 -10.00 -2.17
N ILE A 58 14.97 -10.91 -2.44
CA ILE A 58 13.55 -10.55 -2.64
C ILE A 58 12.98 -10.00 -1.33
N LYS A 59 13.23 -10.64 -0.20
CA LYS A 59 12.80 -10.12 1.12
C LYS A 59 13.41 -8.75 1.42
N ALA A 60 14.70 -8.57 1.14
CA ALA A 60 15.34 -7.26 1.27
C ALA A 60 14.68 -6.20 0.36
N LEU A 61 14.35 -6.57 -0.88
CA LEU A 61 13.63 -5.69 -1.81
C LEU A 61 12.24 -5.32 -1.28
N ILE A 62 11.47 -6.27 -0.76
CA ILE A 62 10.17 -6.02 -0.13
C ILE A 62 10.29 -5.05 1.05
N ASN A 63 11.27 -5.27 1.93
CA ASN A 63 11.49 -4.40 3.09
C ASN A 63 11.87 -2.97 2.66
N ILE A 64 12.74 -2.81 1.65
CA ILE A 64 13.09 -1.49 1.11
C ILE A 64 11.84 -0.80 0.56
N LEU A 65 11.01 -1.52 -0.17
CA LEU A 65 9.76 -0.98 -0.72
C LEU A 65 8.77 -0.59 0.40
N ALA A 66 8.56 -1.43 1.40
CA ALA A 66 7.63 -1.14 2.50
C ALA A 66 7.98 0.14 3.28
N ILE A 67 9.28 0.48 3.37
CA ILE A 67 9.76 1.70 4.04
C ILE A 67 9.69 2.92 3.11
N SER A 68 9.85 2.71 1.82
CA SER A 68 10.12 3.79 0.85
C SER A 68 8.88 4.34 0.15
N VAL A 69 7.71 3.80 0.38
CA VAL A 69 6.46 4.15 -0.35
C VAL A 69 5.81 5.42 0.23
N PRO A 70 5.31 6.36 -0.57
CA PRO A 70 5.19 6.42 -2.03
C PRO A 70 6.51 6.89 -2.68
N TYR A 71 7.01 6.16 -3.63
CA TYR A 71 8.34 6.37 -4.15
C TYR A 71 8.34 6.52 -5.69
N GLU A 72 8.94 7.58 -6.17
CA GLU A 72 9.45 7.58 -7.54
C GLU A 72 10.52 6.49 -7.64
N ILE A 73 10.24 5.47 -8.44
CA ILE A 73 11.02 4.24 -8.43
C ILE A 73 12.35 4.49 -9.11
N ASP A 74 13.41 4.57 -8.34
CA ASP A 74 14.78 4.46 -8.85
C ASP A 74 15.23 3.00 -8.86
N VAL A 75 14.96 2.31 -9.98
CA VAL A 75 15.37 0.91 -10.17
C VAL A 75 16.88 0.73 -10.07
N LYS A 76 17.67 1.76 -10.40
CA LYS A 76 19.14 1.70 -10.26
C LYS A 76 19.53 1.66 -8.78
N ARG A 77 18.93 2.52 -7.97
CA ARG A 77 19.15 2.54 -6.52
C ARG A 77 18.71 1.22 -5.87
N LEU A 78 17.53 0.73 -6.23
CA LEU A 78 17.02 -0.57 -5.75
C LEU A 78 17.93 -1.74 -6.15
N SER A 79 18.45 -1.73 -7.38
CA SER A 79 19.41 -2.72 -7.86
C SER A 79 20.68 -2.76 -6.99
N ILE A 80 21.21 -1.60 -6.63
CA ILE A 80 22.40 -1.49 -5.75
C ILE A 80 22.05 -1.98 -4.35
N GLN A 81 20.96 -1.52 -3.76
CA GLN A 81 20.57 -1.85 -2.38
C GLN A 81 20.20 -3.32 -2.18
N SER A 82 19.59 -3.95 -3.19
CA SER A 82 19.19 -5.37 -3.15
C SER A 82 20.27 -6.33 -3.67
N ALA A 83 21.38 -5.81 -4.20
CA ALA A 83 22.42 -6.58 -4.89
C ALA A 83 21.85 -7.47 -6.01
N LEU A 84 20.88 -6.92 -6.78
CA LEU A 84 20.22 -7.56 -7.93
C LEU A 84 20.51 -6.77 -9.20
N GLN A 85 20.51 -7.43 -10.35
CA GLN A 85 20.56 -6.74 -11.63
C GLN A 85 19.22 -6.01 -11.89
N ARG A 86 19.26 -4.89 -12.61
CA ARG A 86 18.07 -4.07 -12.93
C ARG A 86 16.94 -4.89 -13.58
N THR A 87 17.28 -5.77 -14.51
CA THR A 87 16.31 -6.65 -15.18
C THR A 87 15.66 -7.62 -14.20
N THR A 88 16.44 -8.18 -13.28
CA THR A 88 15.95 -9.07 -12.22
C THR A 88 15.04 -8.34 -11.23
N VAL A 89 15.34 -7.08 -10.88
CA VAL A 89 14.44 -6.26 -10.03
C VAL A 89 13.08 -6.09 -10.69
N LEU A 90 13.05 -5.75 -11.99
CA LEU A 90 11.80 -5.59 -12.74
C LEU A 90 11.03 -6.91 -12.88
N GLU A 91 11.74 -8.01 -13.04
CA GLU A 91 11.14 -9.35 -13.07
C GLU A 91 10.51 -9.70 -11.72
N TYR A 92 11.21 -9.44 -10.61
CA TYR A 92 10.69 -9.68 -9.27
C TYR A 92 9.50 -8.78 -8.92
N PHE A 93 9.46 -7.54 -9.40
CA PHE A 93 8.26 -6.72 -9.28
C PHE A 93 7.04 -7.41 -9.90
N ASN A 94 7.19 -7.98 -11.11
CA ASN A 94 6.10 -8.71 -11.76
C ASN A 94 5.69 -9.96 -10.98
N TYR A 95 6.64 -10.70 -10.39
CA TYR A 95 6.32 -11.87 -9.58
C TYR A 95 5.59 -11.47 -8.29
N LEU A 96 6.06 -10.44 -7.59
CA LEU A 96 5.45 -9.92 -6.37
C LEU A 96 4.07 -9.30 -6.62
N ASN A 97 3.87 -8.67 -7.78
CA ASN A 97 2.54 -8.18 -8.18
C ASN A 97 1.56 -9.33 -8.44
N LYS A 98 2.00 -10.39 -9.12
CA LYS A 98 1.17 -11.60 -9.33
C LYS A 98 0.86 -12.31 -8.03
N ALA A 99 1.80 -12.34 -7.09
CA ALA A 99 1.63 -12.90 -5.75
C ALA A 99 0.80 -12.01 -4.81
N LYS A 100 0.29 -10.87 -5.29
CA LYS A 100 -0.48 -9.91 -4.48
C LYS A 100 0.27 -9.40 -3.25
N ILE A 101 1.58 -9.18 -3.42
CA ILE A 101 2.43 -8.50 -2.42
C ILE A 101 2.59 -7.02 -2.79
N LEU A 102 2.65 -6.72 -4.10
CA LEU A 102 2.77 -5.37 -4.64
C LEU A 102 1.62 -5.05 -5.60
N ASN A 103 1.31 -3.77 -5.70
CA ASN A 103 0.55 -3.17 -6.80
C ASN A 103 1.49 -2.30 -7.64
N LEU A 104 1.57 -2.58 -8.94
CA LEU A 104 2.36 -1.83 -9.90
C LEU A 104 1.45 -0.92 -10.72
N LEU A 105 1.65 0.39 -10.61
CA LEU A 105 0.89 1.37 -11.37
C LEU A 105 1.71 1.88 -12.55
N TYR A 106 1.05 1.99 -13.69
CA TYR A 106 1.58 2.53 -14.93
C TYR A 106 0.67 3.67 -15.38
N SER A 107 1.22 4.70 -16.01
CA SER A 107 0.44 5.82 -16.57
C SER A 107 -0.20 5.49 -17.91
N ASP A 108 0.18 4.41 -18.53
CA ASP A 108 -0.42 3.83 -19.74
C ASP A 108 -0.32 2.30 -19.63
N TYR A 109 -1.31 1.72 -19.02
CA TYR A 109 -1.33 0.27 -18.76
C TYR A 109 -1.33 -0.57 -20.05
N TYR A 110 -2.07 -0.14 -21.06
CA TYR A 110 -2.21 -0.91 -22.30
C TYR A 110 -0.93 -0.95 -23.13
N ASN A 111 -0.10 0.09 -23.06
CA ASN A 111 1.17 0.16 -23.74
C ASN A 111 2.37 -0.28 -22.88
N ALA A 112 2.13 -0.60 -21.60
CA ALA A 112 3.19 -1.02 -20.70
C ALA A 112 3.78 -2.38 -21.13
N LYS A 113 5.08 -2.40 -21.45
CA LYS A 113 5.80 -3.62 -21.79
C LYS A 113 6.07 -4.42 -20.50
N LYS A 114 6.09 -5.76 -20.62
CA LYS A 114 6.31 -6.70 -19.49
C LYS A 114 7.52 -6.35 -18.59
N MET A 115 8.54 -5.71 -19.13
CA MET A 115 9.76 -5.31 -18.41
C MET A 115 9.89 -3.79 -18.29
N GLN A 116 8.77 -3.08 -18.45
CA GLN A 116 8.76 -1.64 -18.25
C GLN A 116 8.83 -1.32 -16.75
N LYS A 117 9.56 -0.25 -16.42
CA LYS A 117 9.58 0.32 -15.08
C LYS A 117 8.16 0.86 -14.75
N PRO A 118 7.52 0.43 -13.65
CA PRO A 118 6.27 1.05 -13.21
C PRO A 118 6.51 2.51 -12.82
N ASP A 119 5.48 3.34 -12.95
CA ASP A 119 5.54 4.75 -12.53
C ASP A 119 5.44 4.85 -10.99
N LYS A 120 4.63 4.00 -10.37
CA LYS A 120 4.47 3.92 -8.91
C LYS A 120 4.37 2.46 -8.45
N ILE A 121 4.91 2.16 -7.28
CA ILE A 121 4.73 0.86 -6.60
C ILE A 121 4.10 1.13 -5.23
N LEU A 122 3.16 0.29 -4.85
CA LEU A 122 2.53 0.26 -3.53
C LEU A 122 2.55 -1.18 -3.00
N MET A 123 2.49 -1.37 -1.69
CA MET A 123 2.14 -2.68 -1.13
C MET A 123 0.74 -3.07 -1.58
N ASP A 124 0.42 -4.35 -1.66
CA ASP A 124 -0.92 -4.76 -2.13
C ASP A 124 -2.03 -4.17 -1.26
N ASN A 125 -1.84 -4.15 0.03
CA ASN A 125 -2.81 -3.59 0.98
C ASN A 125 -2.14 -2.92 2.19
N SER A 126 -2.91 -2.11 2.92
CA SER A 126 -2.44 -1.37 4.08
C SER A 126 -1.98 -2.25 5.24
N ASN A 127 -2.54 -3.46 5.40
CA ASN A 127 -2.13 -4.39 6.45
C ASN A 127 -0.70 -4.91 6.21
N MET A 128 -0.38 -5.27 4.95
CA MET A 128 0.99 -5.63 4.56
C MET A 128 1.95 -4.46 4.76
N LEU A 129 1.51 -3.24 4.44
CA LEU A 129 2.33 -2.05 4.64
C LEU A 129 2.71 -1.89 6.12
N TYR A 130 1.75 -2.00 7.04
CA TYR A 130 2.02 -1.93 8.48
C TYR A 130 2.85 -3.10 9.01
N ALA A 131 2.60 -4.32 8.53
CA ALA A 131 3.32 -5.51 8.99
C ALA A 131 4.80 -5.54 8.54
N LEU A 132 5.07 -5.07 7.31
CA LEU A 132 6.40 -5.18 6.69
C LEU A 132 7.26 -3.92 6.85
N ALA A 133 6.67 -2.79 7.26
CA ALA A 133 7.42 -1.56 7.49
C ALA A 133 8.16 -1.61 8.84
N SER A 134 9.48 -1.49 8.80
CA SER A 134 10.31 -1.42 10.02
C SER A 134 10.33 -0.02 10.67
N GLN A 135 9.59 0.95 10.13
CA GLN A 135 9.48 2.33 10.58
C GLN A 135 8.02 2.79 10.55
N PRO A 136 7.68 3.89 11.24
CA PRO A 136 6.33 4.45 11.19
C PRO A 136 5.88 4.73 9.76
N VAL A 137 4.70 4.24 9.40
CA VAL A 137 4.15 4.37 8.05
C VAL A 137 3.56 5.76 7.86
N ASN A 138 3.81 6.37 6.71
CA ASN A 138 3.20 7.63 6.33
C ASN A 138 1.70 7.43 6.03
N ILE A 139 0.83 8.23 6.64
CA ILE A 139 -0.63 8.10 6.49
C ILE A 139 -1.10 8.35 5.04
N GLY A 140 -0.42 9.22 4.29
CA GLY A 140 -0.69 9.42 2.86
C GLY A 140 -0.50 8.12 2.07
N THR A 141 0.59 7.40 2.35
CA THR A 141 0.84 6.08 1.75
C THR A 141 -0.24 5.05 2.10
N VAL A 142 -0.72 5.05 3.35
CA VAL A 142 -1.81 4.17 3.78
C VAL A 142 -3.07 4.44 2.97
N ARG A 143 -3.46 5.71 2.82
CA ARG A 143 -4.62 6.16 2.05
C ARG A 143 -4.53 5.74 0.59
N GLU A 144 -3.39 5.99 -0.05
CA GLU A 144 -3.18 5.59 -1.45
C GLU A 144 -3.18 4.07 -1.62
N THR A 145 -2.49 3.34 -0.72
CA THR A 145 -2.47 1.87 -0.75
C THR A 145 -3.88 1.29 -0.60
N PHE A 146 -4.68 1.84 0.31
CA PHE A 146 -6.08 1.45 0.49
C PHE A 146 -6.89 1.72 -0.79
N ALA A 147 -6.78 2.94 -1.36
CA ALA A 147 -7.51 3.30 -2.55
C ALA A 147 -7.19 2.39 -3.74
N VAL A 148 -5.90 2.16 -4.01
CA VAL A 148 -5.47 1.28 -5.09
C VAL A 148 -5.94 -0.16 -4.87
N ASN A 149 -5.81 -0.70 -3.64
CA ASN A 149 -6.27 -2.04 -3.32
C ASN A 149 -7.77 -2.22 -3.58
N GLN A 150 -8.60 -1.27 -3.12
CA GLN A 150 -10.05 -1.37 -3.28
C GLN A 150 -10.47 -1.20 -4.75
N LEU A 151 -10.01 -0.15 -5.42
CA LEU A 151 -10.37 0.15 -6.81
C LEU A 151 -9.89 -0.93 -7.78
N SER A 152 -8.70 -1.48 -7.60
CA SER A 152 -8.12 -2.50 -8.50
C SER A 152 -8.87 -3.84 -8.51
N ARG A 153 -9.85 -4.03 -7.63
CA ARG A 153 -10.67 -5.26 -7.62
C ARG A 153 -11.66 -5.32 -8.78
N SER A 154 -12.16 -4.16 -9.21
CA SER A 154 -13.23 -4.08 -10.22
C SER A 154 -12.92 -3.09 -11.35
N HIS A 155 -11.85 -2.31 -11.21
CA HIS A 155 -11.51 -1.22 -12.12
C HIS A 155 -10.05 -1.29 -12.58
N LEU A 156 -9.76 -0.71 -13.74
CA LEU A 156 -8.40 -0.46 -14.20
C LEU A 156 -7.87 0.79 -13.49
N VAL A 157 -6.85 0.63 -12.67
CA VAL A 157 -6.20 1.72 -11.93
C VAL A 157 -4.85 2.03 -12.54
N GLU A 158 -4.64 3.28 -12.93
CA GLU A 158 -3.42 3.79 -13.53
C GLU A 158 -2.84 4.93 -12.68
N TYR A 159 -1.53 5.16 -12.80
CA TYR A 159 -0.90 6.34 -12.24
C TYR A 159 -1.31 7.60 -13.04
N ALA A 160 -1.77 8.65 -12.37
CA ALA A 160 -2.10 9.90 -13.01
C ALA A 160 -0.84 10.76 -13.18
N LYS A 161 -0.32 10.89 -14.40
CA LYS A 161 0.89 11.70 -14.70
C LYS A 161 0.69 13.20 -14.57
N THR A 162 -0.52 13.64 -14.89
CA THR A 162 -0.87 15.06 -14.98
C THR A 162 -2.06 15.33 -14.09
N GLY A 163 -1.79 15.77 -12.87
CA GLY A 163 -2.83 16.06 -11.86
C GLY A 163 -3.48 14.81 -11.27
N GLY A 164 -3.68 14.83 -9.97
CA GLY A 164 -4.22 13.72 -9.21
C GLY A 164 -3.21 12.60 -8.93
N ASP A 165 -3.65 11.63 -8.16
CA ASP A 165 -2.86 10.45 -7.77
C ASP A 165 -3.14 9.26 -8.67
N LEU A 166 -4.42 9.04 -9.03
CA LEU A 166 -4.88 7.87 -9.78
C LEU A 166 -5.79 8.29 -10.94
N ARG A 167 -5.71 7.54 -12.05
CA ARG A 167 -6.70 7.52 -13.10
C ARG A 167 -7.37 6.16 -13.14
N VAL A 168 -8.69 6.13 -13.16
CA VAL A 168 -9.49 4.92 -13.10
C VAL A 168 -10.32 4.81 -14.38
N ASP A 169 -10.27 3.61 -15.01
CA ASP A 169 -10.95 3.27 -16.27
C ASP A 169 -10.65 4.25 -17.41
N GLY A 170 -9.45 4.85 -17.38
CA GLY A 170 -9.03 5.84 -18.37
C GLY A 170 -9.78 7.17 -18.32
N LYS A 171 -10.72 7.35 -17.40
CA LYS A 171 -11.66 8.47 -17.33
C LYS A 171 -11.58 9.25 -16.03
N TYR A 172 -11.82 8.60 -14.90
CA TYR A 172 -11.96 9.26 -13.61
C TYR A 172 -10.61 9.57 -12.99
N VAL A 173 -10.41 10.80 -12.55
CA VAL A 173 -9.18 11.23 -11.86
C VAL A 173 -9.45 11.38 -10.38
N PHE A 174 -8.64 10.75 -9.56
CA PHE A 174 -8.73 10.82 -8.11
C PHE A 174 -7.48 11.45 -7.51
N GLU A 175 -7.71 12.40 -6.63
CA GLU A 175 -6.72 12.94 -5.70
C GLU A 175 -7.00 12.38 -4.32
N ILE A 176 -5.99 11.89 -3.60
CA ILE A 176 -6.16 11.18 -2.33
C ILE A 176 -5.55 12.00 -1.20
N GLY A 177 -6.27 12.19 -0.11
CA GLY A 177 -5.75 12.99 1.01
C GLY A 177 -6.53 12.89 2.30
N GLY A 178 -6.25 13.81 3.21
CA GLY A 178 -7.01 14.02 4.44
C GLY A 178 -8.19 14.96 4.23
N ALA A 179 -8.88 15.27 5.33
CA ALA A 179 -10.06 16.15 5.32
C ALA A 179 -9.79 17.53 4.69
N ASP A 180 -8.59 18.06 4.85
CA ASP A 180 -8.21 19.41 4.37
C ASP A 180 -7.71 19.41 2.91
N LYS A 181 -7.67 18.25 2.21
CA LYS A 181 -7.23 18.19 0.82
C LYS A 181 -8.13 19.05 -0.07
N ASP A 182 -7.53 19.87 -0.92
CA ASP A 182 -8.21 20.76 -1.85
C ASP A 182 -8.13 20.29 -3.31
N PHE A 183 -8.83 20.96 -4.20
CA PHE A 183 -8.91 20.65 -5.62
C PHE A 183 -7.77 21.24 -6.47
N ALA A 184 -6.79 21.95 -5.89
CA ALA A 184 -5.81 22.72 -6.64
C ALA A 184 -5.10 21.93 -7.76
N GLN A 185 -4.82 20.64 -7.52
CA GLN A 185 -4.12 19.79 -8.49
C GLN A 185 -5.02 19.23 -9.61
N ILE A 186 -6.33 19.21 -9.41
CA ILE A 186 -7.32 18.61 -10.32
C ILE A 186 -8.44 19.56 -10.72
N ALA A 187 -8.33 20.86 -10.42
CA ALA A 187 -9.41 21.86 -10.59
C ALA A 187 -9.95 21.95 -12.04
N ASP A 188 -9.07 21.83 -13.02
CA ASP A 188 -9.40 21.95 -14.44
C ASP A 188 -9.62 20.59 -15.13
N MET A 189 -9.68 19.51 -14.35
CA MET A 189 -9.83 18.16 -14.91
C MET A 189 -11.30 17.72 -14.90
N PRO A 190 -11.87 17.30 -16.03
CA PRO A 190 -13.18 16.71 -16.05
C PRO A 190 -13.19 15.38 -15.28
N ASP A 191 -14.34 15.00 -14.75
CA ASP A 191 -14.54 13.75 -14.01
C ASP A 191 -13.51 13.54 -12.87
N SER A 192 -13.12 14.62 -12.20
CA SER A 192 -12.14 14.60 -11.11
C SER A 192 -12.80 14.65 -9.73
N TYR A 193 -12.21 13.90 -8.78
CA TYR A 193 -12.75 13.72 -7.44
C TYR A 193 -11.62 13.71 -6.41
N ILE A 194 -11.90 14.17 -5.19
CA ILE A 194 -11.03 13.94 -4.03
C ILE A 194 -11.59 12.75 -3.24
N LEU A 195 -10.75 11.77 -2.94
CA LEU A 195 -11.02 10.75 -1.93
C LEU A 195 -10.38 11.21 -0.63
N ALA A 196 -11.18 11.75 0.26
CA ALA A 196 -10.72 12.33 1.51
C ALA A 196 -10.96 11.38 2.69
N ASP A 197 -9.90 11.13 3.47
CA ASP A 197 -10.00 10.49 4.76
C ASP A 197 -10.48 11.48 5.83
N ASP A 198 -10.98 10.98 6.96
CA ASP A 198 -11.48 11.77 8.09
C ASP A 198 -12.70 12.66 7.77
N ILE A 199 -13.51 12.30 6.75
CA ILE A 199 -14.82 12.89 6.49
C ILE A 199 -15.91 11.81 6.46
N GLU A 200 -17.12 12.15 6.96
CA GLU A 200 -18.26 11.21 6.99
C GLU A 200 -19.15 11.35 5.76
N TYR A 201 -19.32 12.55 5.24
CA TYR A 201 -20.27 12.87 4.19
C TYR A 201 -19.58 13.50 2.97
N PRO A 202 -20.09 13.20 1.76
CA PRO A 202 -19.58 13.85 0.55
C PRO A 202 -19.96 15.33 0.48
N SER A 203 -19.12 16.13 -0.18
CA SER A 203 -19.39 17.51 -0.51
C SER A 203 -18.95 17.79 -1.95
N GLY A 204 -19.91 17.87 -2.87
CA GLY A 204 -19.61 17.94 -4.30
C GLY A 204 -18.79 16.74 -4.77
N ASN A 205 -17.66 17.00 -5.42
CA ASN A 205 -16.74 15.99 -5.90
C ASN A 205 -15.71 15.53 -4.82
N LYS A 206 -15.88 15.92 -3.57
CA LYS A 206 -15.09 15.42 -2.46
C LYS A 206 -15.85 14.30 -1.75
N LEU A 207 -15.35 13.09 -1.84
CA LEU A 207 -15.99 11.86 -1.37
C LEU A 207 -15.19 11.29 -0.19
N PRO A 208 -15.87 10.68 0.80
CA PRO A 208 -15.17 9.93 1.85
C PRO A 208 -14.34 8.78 1.28
N LEU A 209 -13.08 8.67 1.70
CA LEU A 209 -12.19 7.59 1.23
C LEU A 209 -12.76 6.20 1.51
N TRP A 210 -13.43 6.00 2.66
CA TRP A 210 -13.99 4.71 3.05
C TRP A 210 -15.09 4.19 2.11
N ILE A 211 -15.76 5.07 1.35
CA ILE A 211 -16.89 4.68 0.49
C ILE A 211 -16.46 3.72 -0.62
N ILE A 212 -15.20 3.81 -1.08
CA ILE A 212 -14.69 2.90 -2.11
C ILE A 212 -14.55 1.45 -1.63
N GLY A 213 -14.57 1.20 -0.33
CA GLY A 213 -14.62 -0.14 0.24
C GLY A 213 -15.92 -0.90 0.00
N PHE A 214 -16.94 -0.25 -0.57
CA PHE A 214 -18.26 -0.83 -0.87
C PHE A 214 -18.55 -0.95 -2.38
N LEU A 215 -17.54 -0.80 -3.24
CA LEU A 215 -17.71 -0.85 -4.69
C LEU A 215 -17.82 -2.27 -5.29
N TYR A 216 -17.83 -3.33 -4.47
CA TYR A 216 -17.91 -4.74 -4.91
C TYR A 216 -18.83 -5.56 -4.02
#